data_6bfe6d762e61fa4fddb15b00cf72162b
#
_entry.id   6bfe6d762e61fa4fddb15b00cf72162b
#
_cell.length_a   1.000
_cell.length_b   1.000
_cell.length_c   1.000
_cell.angle_alpha   90.00
_cell.angle_beta   90.00
_cell.angle_gamma   90.00
#
_symmetry.space_group_name_H-M   'P 1'
#
loop_
_entity.id
_entity.type
_entity.pdbx_description
1 polymer ?
#
loop_
_entity_poly.entity_id
_entity_poly.type
_entity_poly.pdbx_seq_one_letter_code
_entity_poly.pdbx_strand_id
1 'polypeptide(L)'
;MKKQLVELAHARSGDKGDKADLSLFAPDQETYALLAREVTAERVRAHFAGIMTGEVERFEVPNVLALKFVLHGALNGGASRSLRSDALGKSLSSALLRMEIEV
;
A
#
# COMPACT_ATOMS: atom_id res chain seq x y z
N MET A 1 9.66 -16.42 9.65
CA MET A 1 10.41 -16.05 8.43
C MET A 1 9.78 -14.81 7.82
N LYS A 2 10.59 -13.87 7.40
CA LYS A 2 10.08 -12.65 6.77
C LYS A 2 10.12 -12.74 5.26
N LYS A 3 9.08 -12.22 4.62
CA LYS A 3 9.03 -12.11 3.17
C LYS A 3 8.54 -10.74 2.77
N GLN A 4 9.01 -10.26 1.63
CA GLN A 4 8.48 -9.02 1.07
C GLN A 4 7.16 -9.31 0.38
N LEU A 5 6.27 -8.33 0.39
CA LEU A 5 4.95 -8.50 -0.22
C LEU A 5 5.02 -8.87 -1.69
N VAL A 6 6.05 -8.41 -2.40
CA VAL A 6 6.20 -8.72 -3.81
C VAL A 6 6.29 -10.22 -4.07
N GLU A 7 6.74 -10.98 -3.10
CA GLU A 7 6.84 -12.44 -3.23
C GLU A 7 5.49 -13.13 -3.08
N LEU A 8 4.49 -12.42 -2.53
CA LEU A 8 3.22 -13.02 -2.16
C LEU A 8 2.02 -12.44 -2.89
N ALA A 9 2.15 -11.23 -3.43
CA ALA A 9 1.01 -10.49 -3.92
C ALA A 9 1.43 -9.52 -5.01
N HIS A 10 0.44 -8.87 -5.63
CA HIS A 10 0.73 -7.74 -6.50
C HIS A 10 -0.10 -6.55 -6.07
N ALA A 11 0.27 -5.37 -6.53
CA ALA A 11 -0.35 -4.15 -6.10
C ALA A 11 -0.58 -3.20 -7.27
N ARG A 12 -1.61 -2.37 -7.11
CA ARG A 12 -1.90 -1.28 -8.02
C ARG A 12 -2.09 -0.02 -7.20
N SER A 13 -1.85 1.11 -7.82
CA SER A 13 -2.05 2.37 -7.14
C SER A 13 -2.59 3.41 -8.10
N GLY A 14 -3.25 4.41 -7.51
CA GLY A 14 -3.77 5.55 -8.25
C GLY A 14 -3.68 6.79 -7.39
N ASP A 15 -4.02 7.92 -7.96
CA ASP A 15 -3.98 9.17 -7.23
C ASP A 15 -5.24 9.98 -7.51
N LYS A 16 -5.64 10.77 -6.52
CA LYS A 16 -6.76 11.69 -6.63
C LYS A 16 -6.47 12.89 -5.75
N GLY A 17 -5.87 13.93 -6.32
CA GLY A 17 -5.52 15.11 -5.57
C GLY A 17 -4.41 14.81 -4.57
N ASP A 18 -4.71 14.97 -3.29
CA ASP A 18 -3.74 14.72 -2.23
C ASP A 18 -3.87 13.32 -1.64
N LYS A 19 -4.68 12.46 -2.26
CA LYS A 19 -4.85 11.09 -1.80
C LYS A 19 -4.25 10.12 -2.78
N ALA A 20 -3.68 9.07 -2.25
CA ALA A 20 -3.24 7.94 -3.07
C ALA A 20 -4.02 6.72 -2.64
N ASP A 21 -4.42 5.88 -3.59
CA ASP A 21 -5.00 4.62 -3.21
C ASP A 21 -4.10 3.48 -3.65
N LEU A 22 -4.07 2.45 -2.82
CA LEU A 22 -3.27 1.26 -3.08
C LEU A 22 -4.19 0.07 -2.95
N SER A 23 -4.11 -0.85 -3.90
CA SER A 23 -4.84 -2.11 -3.82
C SER A 23 -3.82 -3.23 -3.84
N LEU A 24 -3.92 -4.12 -2.86
CA LEU A 24 -3.01 -5.24 -2.70
C LEU A 24 -3.81 -6.50 -2.96
N PHE A 25 -3.42 -7.27 -3.96
CA PHE A 25 -4.17 -8.46 -4.40
C PHE A 25 -3.43 -9.74 -4.06
N ALA A 26 -4.12 -10.64 -3.39
CA ALA A 26 -3.58 -11.96 -3.08
C ALA A 26 -3.95 -12.94 -4.18
N PRO A 27 -3.10 -13.93 -4.45
CA PRO A 27 -3.39 -14.94 -5.48
C PRO A 27 -4.41 -15.99 -5.05
N ASP A 28 -4.61 -16.15 -3.74
CA ASP A 28 -5.53 -17.18 -3.22
C ASP A 28 -6.04 -16.76 -1.84
N GLN A 29 -7.00 -17.53 -1.36
CA GLN A 29 -7.67 -17.24 -0.10
C GLN A 29 -6.73 -17.32 1.09
N GLU A 30 -5.83 -18.27 1.08
CA GLU A 30 -4.90 -18.47 2.19
C GLU A 30 -3.95 -17.28 2.30
N THR A 31 -3.43 -16.83 1.17
CA THR A 31 -2.56 -15.65 1.16
C THR A 31 -3.34 -14.40 1.55
N TYR A 32 -4.58 -14.29 1.10
CA TYR A 32 -5.41 -13.15 1.48
C TYR A 32 -5.57 -13.08 3.01
N ALA A 33 -5.82 -14.23 3.64
CA ALA A 33 -5.98 -14.26 5.09
C ALA A 33 -4.70 -13.81 5.80
N LEU A 34 -3.55 -14.22 5.29
CA LEU A 34 -2.27 -13.80 5.82
C LEU A 34 -2.08 -12.29 5.68
N LEU A 35 -2.37 -11.75 4.49
CA LEU A 35 -2.22 -10.31 4.26
C LEU A 35 -3.19 -9.51 5.12
N ALA A 36 -4.42 -9.99 5.28
CA ALA A 36 -5.40 -9.29 6.10
C ALA A 36 -4.95 -9.20 7.55
N ARG A 37 -4.25 -10.21 8.03
CA ARG A 37 -3.74 -10.23 9.40
C ARG A 37 -2.50 -9.34 9.56
N GLU A 38 -1.58 -9.39 8.59
CA GLU A 38 -0.28 -8.76 8.74
C GLU A 38 -0.20 -7.34 8.20
N VAL A 39 -0.96 -7.02 7.18
CA VAL A 39 -0.86 -5.70 6.55
C VAL A 39 -1.96 -4.80 7.09
N THR A 40 -1.67 -4.18 8.21
CA THR A 40 -2.62 -3.29 8.89
C THR A 40 -2.45 -1.86 8.39
N ALA A 41 -3.44 -1.02 8.66
CA ALA A 41 -3.35 0.40 8.33
C ALA A 41 -2.16 1.04 9.04
N GLU A 42 -1.90 0.64 10.27
CA GLU A 42 -0.78 1.18 11.04
C GLU A 42 0.56 0.83 10.43
N ARG A 43 0.71 -0.40 9.96
CA ARG A 43 1.95 -0.81 9.33
C ARG A 43 2.17 -0.10 8.00
N VAL A 44 1.11 0.09 7.24
CA VAL A 44 1.20 0.83 5.98
C VAL A 44 1.57 2.27 6.25
N ARG A 45 0.97 2.88 7.26
CA ARG A 45 1.30 4.26 7.61
C ARG A 45 2.75 4.39 8.02
N ALA A 46 3.25 3.47 8.83
CA ALA A 46 4.65 3.48 9.24
C ALA A 46 5.58 3.30 8.05
N HIS A 47 5.21 2.44 7.13
CA HIS A 47 6.01 2.18 5.94
C HIS A 47 6.16 3.42 5.06
N PHE A 48 5.11 4.24 5.00
CA PHE A 48 5.11 5.45 4.19
C PHE A 48 5.31 6.74 5.00
N ALA A 49 5.78 6.63 6.22
CA ALA A 49 5.85 7.78 7.13
C ALA A 49 6.65 8.95 6.58
N GLY A 50 7.62 8.69 5.71
CA GLY A 50 8.46 9.76 5.15
C GLY A 50 7.80 10.55 4.03
N ILE A 51 6.73 10.07 3.47
CA ILE A 51 6.12 10.68 2.29
C ILE A 51 4.63 10.96 2.44
N MET A 52 4.05 10.73 3.60
CA MET A 52 2.66 11.06 3.83
C MET A 52 2.47 11.72 5.18
N THR A 53 1.47 12.57 5.29
CA THR A 53 1.23 13.33 6.52
C THR A 53 -0.12 13.02 7.15
N GLY A 54 -0.99 12.34 6.46
CA GLY A 54 -2.33 12.05 6.95
C GLY A 54 -2.49 10.63 7.44
N GLU A 55 -3.71 10.19 7.42
CA GLU A 55 -4.07 8.87 7.90
C GLU A 55 -4.14 7.86 6.77
N VAL A 56 -4.09 6.58 7.13
CA VAL A 56 -4.32 5.49 6.20
C VAL A 56 -5.66 4.86 6.55
N GLU A 57 -6.53 4.75 5.55
CA GLU A 57 -7.77 3.99 5.68
C GLU A 57 -7.57 2.65 5.02
N ARG A 58 -8.11 1.61 5.63
CA ARG A 58 -7.95 0.25 5.14
C ARG A 58 -9.32 -0.38 4.94
N PHE A 59 -9.52 -0.99 3.79
CA PHE A 59 -10.76 -1.66 3.45
C PHE A 59 -10.47 -3.08 2.98
N GLU A 60 -11.29 -4.02 3.45
CA GLU A 60 -11.17 -5.42 3.02
C GLU A 60 -12.16 -5.66 1.89
N VAL A 61 -11.67 -6.26 0.81
CA VAL A 61 -12.50 -6.60 -0.36
C VAL A 61 -12.31 -8.07 -0.66
N PRO A 62 -12.86 -8.95 0.19
CA PRO A 62 -12.58 -10.38 0.12
C PRO A 62 -13.06 -11.08 -1.15
N ASN A 63 -14.09 -10.56 -1.78
CA ASN A 63 -14.59 -11.20 -2.98
C ASN A 63 -13.64 -11.12 -4.17
N VAL A 64 -12.63 -10.24 -4.10
CA VAL A 64 -11.57 -10.19 -5.11
C VAL A 64 -10.21 -10.40 -4.46
N LEU A 65 -10.19 -10.87 -3.23
CA LEU A 65 -8.97 -11.16 -2.48
C LEU A 65 -8.04 -9.96 -2.36
N ALA A 66 -8.62 -8.80 -2.10
CA ALA A 66 -7.86 -7.56 -2.07
C ALA A 66 -8.03 -6.81 -0.77
N LEU A 67 -6.97 -6.07 -0.41
CA LEU A 67 -7.01 -5.04 0.62
C LEU A 67 -6.80 -3.71 -0.08
N LYS A 68 -7.61 -2.73 0.25
CA LYS A 68 -7.47 -1.40 -0.32
C LYS A 68 -7.06 -0.43 0.78
N PHE A 69 -6.11 0.43 0.45
CA PHE A 69 -5.63 1.46 1.37
C PHE A 69 -5.77 2.82 0.72
N VAL A 70 -6.25 3.78 1.48
CA VAL A 70 -6.31 5.17 1.03
C VAL A 70 -5.34 5.94 1.93
N LEU A 71 -4.34 6.55 1.30
CA LEU A 71 -3.30 7.28 2.00
C LEU A 71 -3.57 8.77 1.84
N HIS A 72 -3.90 9.42 2.94
CA HIS A 72 -4.18 10.86 2.93
C HIS A 72 -2.92 11.66 3.07
N GLY A 73 -2.80 12.71 2.29
CA GLY A 73 -1.63 13.57 2.34
C GLY A 73 -0.39 13.02 1.66
N ALA A 74 -0.53 11.92 0.93
CA ALA A 74 0.62 11.29 0.30
C ALA A 74 1.07 12.03 -0.96
N LEU A 75 0.15 12.70 -1.62
CA LEU A 75 0.44 13.37 -2.89
C LEU A 75 0.58 14.88 -2.74
N ASN A 76 0.40 15.35 -1.51
CA ASN A 76 0.41 16.78 -1.23
C ASN A 76 1.67 17.14 -0.45
N GLY A 77 2.22 18.29 -0.73
CA GLY A 77 3.38 18.73 -0.01
C GLY A 77 4.66 18.45 -0.74
N GLY A 78 5.68 19.10 -0.31
CA GLY A 78 6.94 19.11 -1.01
C GLY A 78 7.72 17.82 -0.98
N ALA A 79 7.44 16.99 -0.01
CA ALA A 79 8.25 15.83 0.23
C ALA A 79 8.33 14.90 -0.98
N SER A 80 7.33 14.95 -1.81
CA SER A 80 7.24 14.01 -2.92
C SER A 80 7.24 14.67 -4.27
N ARG A 81 7.78 15.85 -4.34
CA ARG A 81 7.73 16.57 -5.60
C ARG A 81 8.40 15.79 -6.73
N SER A 82 9.57 15.26 -6.49
CA SER A 82 10.24 14.47 -7.51
C SER A 82 9.54 13.14 -7.75
N LEU A 83 9.01 12.56 -6.69
CA LEU A 83 8.25 11.33 -6.82
C LEU A 83 7.00 11.54 -7.65
N ARG A 84 6.35 12.69 -7.49
CA ARG A 84 5.15 13.00 -8.25
C ARG A 84 5.42 13.12 -9.74
N SER A 85 6.56 13.63 -10.10
CA SER A 85 6.90 13.77 -11.51
C SER A 85 7.30 12.45 -12.15
N ASP A 86 7.49 11.42 -11.36
CA ASP A 86 7.94 10.11 -11.83
C ASP A 86 6.83 9.06 -11.82
N ALA A 87 5.62 9.43 -12.15
CA ALA A 87 4.50 8.50 -12.15
C ALA A 87 4.27 7.95 -10.74
N LEU A 88 3.85 8.81 -9.89
CA LEU A 88 3.68 8.58 -8.46
C LEU A 88 2.96 7.26 -8.12
N GLY A 89 1.87 6.97 -8.81
CA GLY A 89 1.10 5.77 -8.50
C GLY A 89 1.94 4.51 -8.59
N LYS A 90 2.72 4.42 -9.65
CA LYS A 90 3.57 3.25 -9.87
C LYS A 90 4.64 3.14 -8.79
N SER A 91 5.21 4.27 -8.38
CA SER A 91 6.23 4.28 -7.34
C SER A 91 5.67 3.83 -6.00
N LEU A 92 4.45 4.24 -5.68
CA LEU A 92 3.85 3.86 -4.40
C LEU A 92 3.51 2.38 -4.33
N SER A 93 3.00 1.80 -5.42
CA SER A 93 2.72 0.37 -5.42
C SER A 93 4.00 -0.44 -5.30
N SER A 94 5.06 -0.01 -5.97
CA SER A 94 6.36 -0.68 -5.85
C SER A 94 6.90 -0.57 -4.43
N ALA A 95 6.74 0.59 -3.81
CA ALA A 95 7.19 0.79 -2.44
C ALA A 95 6.42 -0.09 -1.46
N LEU A 96 5.12 -0.23 -1.67
CA LEU A 96 4.32 -1.11 -0.82
C LEU A 96 4.81 -2.55 -0.90
N LEU A 97 5.13 -3.00 -2.10
CA LEU A 97 5.56 -4.38 -2.30
C LEU A 97 6.93 -4.69 -1.66
N ARG A 98 7.66 -3.68 -1.25
CA ARG A 98 8.91 -3.89 -0.51
C ARG A 98 8.70 -4.09 0.99
N MET A 99 7.47 -3.90 1.48
CA MET A 99 7.18 -4.15 2.89
C MET A 99 7.39 -5.62 3.22
N GLU A 100 7.97 -5.88 4.39
CA GLU A 100 8.17 -7.25 4.88
C GLU A 100 7.10 -7.62 5.89
N ILE A 101 6.66 -8.85 5.85
CA ILE A 101 5.73 -9.39 6.83
C ILE A 101 6.23 -10.76 7.32
N GLU A 102 5.74 -11.16 8.48
CA GLU A 102 6.01 -12.50 9.01
C GLU A 102 5.11 -13.53 8.35
N VAL A 103 5.68 -14.61 7.94
CA VAL A 103 4.92 -15.71 7.33
C VAL A 103 5.19 -17.04 8.03
#